data_7aa74d12d6b8477c39db896acaf514d4
#
_entry.id   7aa74d12d6b8477c39db896acaf514d4
#
_cell.length_a   1.000
_cell.length_b   1.000
_cell.length_c   1.000
_cell.angle_alpha   90.00
_cell.angle_beta   90.00
_cell.angle_gamma   90.00
#
_symmetry.space_group_name_H-M   'P 1'
#
loop_
_entity.id
_entity.type
_entity.pdbx_description
1 polymer ?
#
loop_
_entity_poly.entity_id
_entity_poly.type
_entity_poly.pdbx_seq_one_letter_code
_entity_poly.pdbx_strand_id
1 'polypeptide(L)'
;MTNIPVSKNRSWIAHLHKGIDQMDGRSKAAIMRPAGVACASDLLSLCEKYLGKKVDSLENLVTGWNLVREGRHLTGRWVIEGSSITGVFSECGCPLVRSGLIELHPVQCYCSQGLMETIFSRAAGKPVQVEIKRSIGRGDEVCEFSIKL
;
A
#
# COMPACT_ATOMS: atom_id res chain seq x y z
N MET A 1 23.04 -19.66 14.55
CA MET A 1 21.70 -19.16 14.13
C MET A 1 21.01 -20.20 13.26
N THR A 2 19.79 -20.55 13.61
CA THR A 2 18.97 -21.46 12.79
C THR A 2 18.31 -20.63 11.68
N ASN A 3 18.58 -20.94 10.42
CA ASN A 3 17.89 -20.32 9.30
C ASN A 3 16.45 -20.83 9.25
N ILE A 4 15.51 -19.97 9.61
CA ILE A 4 14.08 -20.28 9.49
C ILE A 4 13.69 -20.12 8.02
N PRO A 5 13.10 -21.14 7.38
CA PRO A 5 12.68 -21.03 5.99
C PRO A 5 11.66 -19.92 5.78
N VAL A 6 11.79 -19.15 4.68
CA VAL A 6 10.81 -18.12 4.28
C VAL A 6 9.39 -18.71 4.20
N SER A 7 9.26 -19.97 3.76
CA SER A 7 7.99 -20.68 3.70
C SER A 7 7.29 -20.80 5.06
N LYS A 8 8.04 -20.95 6.15
CA LYS A 8 7.46 -21.00 7.50
C LYS A 8 6.92 -19.64 7.91
N ASN A 9 7.66 -18.58 7.65
CA ASN A 9 7.21 -17.21 7.90
C ASN A 9 5.92 -16.92 7.13
N ARG A 10 5.90 -17.24 5.84
CA ARG A 10 4.73 -17.04 4.97
C ARG A 10 3.52 -17.81 5.47
N SER A 11 3.69 -19.06 5.84
CA SER A 11 2.63 -19.92 6.38
C SER A 11 2.07 -19.36 7.69
N TRP A 12 2.95 -18.93 8.59
CA TRP A 12 2.54 -18.37 9.88
C TRP A 12 1.70 -17.09 9.70
N ILE A 13 2.17 -16.18 8.85
CA ILE A 13 1.44 -14.93 8.53
C ILE A 13 0.11 -15.25 7.85
N ALA A 14 0.08 -16.22 6.91
CA ALA A 14 -1.15 -16.60 6.23
C ALA A 14 -2.22 -17.08 7.22
N HIS A 15 -1.84 -17.87 8.23
CA HIS A 15 -2.75 -18.32 9.29
C HIS A 15 -3.20 -17.16 10.18
N LEU A 16 -2.31 -16.22 10.48
CA LEU A 16 -2.67 -15.01 11.23
C LEU A 16 -3.70 -14.18 10.44
N HIS A 17 -3.48 -13.97 9.14
CA HIS A 17 -4.42 -13.27 8.27
C HIS A 17 -5.79 -13.95 8.23
N LYS A 18 -5.83 -15.30 8.16
CA LYS A 18 -7.09 -16.05 8.21
C LYS A 18 -7.84 -15.83 9.53
N GLY A 19 -7.11 -15.77 10.65
CA GLY A 19 -7.70 -15.47 11.95
C GLY A 19 -8.29 -14.06 11.99
N ILE A 20 -7.58 -13.08 11.50
CA ILE A 20 -8.05 -11.70 11.42
C ILE A 20 -9.27 -11.60 10.51
N ASP A 21 -9.30 -12.35 9.42
CA ASP A 21 -10.41 -12.34 8.46
C ASP A 21 -11.73 -12.87 9.04
N GLN A 22 -11.69 -13.60 10.13
CA GLN A 22 -12.89 -14.04 10.86
C GLN A 22 -13.54 -12.92 11.67
N MET A 23 -12.86 -11.80 11.86
CA MET A 23 -13.35 -10.68 12.65
C MET A 23 -14.25 -9.78 11.80
N ASP A 24 -15.03 -8.90 12.45
CA ASP A 24 -15.82 -7.88 11.75
C ASP A 24 -14.90 -6.84 11.07
N GLY A 25 -15.47 -6.05 10.15
CA GLY A 25 -14.68 -5.09 9.38
C GLY A 25 -13.98 -4.02 10.22
N ARG A 26 -14.63 -3.59 11.31
CA ARG A 26 -14.06 -2.59 12.22
C ARG A 26 -12.82 -3.13 12.94
N SER A 27 -12.91 -4.37 13.41
CA SER A 27 -11.80 -5.05 14.08
C SER A 27 -10.64 -5.35 13.13
N LYS A 28 -10.95 -5.80 11.91
CA LYS A 28 -9.93 -5.99 10.86
C LYS A 28 -9.19 -4.69 10.59
N ALA A 29 -9.90 -3.59 10.42
CA ALA A 29 -9.30 -2.27 10.20
C ALA A 29 -8.43 -1.84 11.38
N ALA A 30 -8.92 -2.01 12.62
CA ALA A 30 -8.18 -1.64 13.82
C ALA A 30 -6.85 -2.39 13.96
N ILE A 31 -6.79 -3.65 13.49
CA ILE A 31 -5.59 -4.48 13.57
C ILE A 31 -4.64 -4.19 12.40
N MET A 32 -5.18 -4.07 11.18
CA MET A 32 -4.35 -4.00 9.96
C MET A 32 -3.89 -2.59 9.59
N ARG A 33 -4.69 -1.56 9.85
CA ARG A 33 -4.34 -0.18 9.47
C ARG A 33 -3.04 0.32 10.08
N PRO A 34 -2.71 0.07 11.36
CA PRO A 34 -1.44 0.51 11.94
C PRO A 34 -0.20 0.00 11.20
N ALA A 35 -0.26 -1.21 10.62
CA ALA A 35 0.84 -1.73 9.81
C ALA A 35 1.05 -0.89 8.55
N GLY A 36 -0.05 -0.48 7.90
CA GLY A 36 0.01 0.43 6.75
C GLY A 36 0.54 1.81 7.11
N VAL A 37 0.11 2.35 8.25
CA VAL A 37 0.62 3.64 8.76
C VAL A 37 2.13 3.58 8.99
N ALA A 38 2.63 2.48 9.55
CA ALA A 38 4.07 2.28 9.74
C ALA A 38 4.82 2.21 8.40
N CYS A 39 4.26 1.55 7.39
CA CYS A 39 4.86 1.48 6.05
C CYS A 39 4.89 2.83 5.33
N ALA A 40 4.01 3.77 5.67
CA ALA A 40 3.95 5.08 5.03
C ALA A 40 5.26 5.86 5.20
N SER A 41 5.88 5.78 6.37
CA SER A 41 7.16 6.46 6.64
C SER A 41 8.29 5.92 5.75
N ASP A 42 8.37 4.60 5.61
CA ASP A 42 9.39 3.96 4.76
C ASP A 42 9.18 4.31 3.29
N LEU A 43 7.94 4.28 2.83
CA LEU A 43 7.61 4.64 1.44
C LEU A 43 7.90 6.11 1.17
N LEU A 44 7.56 6.99 2.09
CA LEU A 44 7.85 8.43 1.96
C LEU A 44 9.36 8.66 1.81
N SER A 45 10.16 8.05 2.67
CA SER A 45 11.63 8.14 2.60
C SER A 45 12.16 7.65 1.26
N LEU A 46 11.59 6.57 0.74
CA LEU A 46 11.96 6.01 -0.56
C LEU A 46 11.58 6.96 -1.71
N CYS A 47 10.39 7.54 -1.66
CA CYS A 47 9.96 8.56 -2.64
C CYS A 47 10.92 9.76 -2.65
N GLU A 48 11.31 10.25 -1.48
CA GLU A 48 12.25 11.37 -1.34
C GLU A 48 13.63 11.02 -1.90
N LYS A 49 14.08 9.79 -1.68
CA LYS A 49 15.35 9.31 -2.22
C LYS A 49 15.34 9.30 -3.75
N TYR A 50 14.30 8.76 -4.37
CA TYR A 50 14.16 8.72 -5.83
C TYR A 50 13.94 10.11 -6.43
N LEU A 51 13.21 10.97 -5.72
CA LEU A 51 12.92 12.33 -6.15
C LEU A 51 14.14 13.27 -6.01
N GLY A 52 15.02 12.98 -5.07
CA GLY A 52 16.18 13.81 -4.76
C GLY A 52 15.85 15.05 -3.92
N LYS A 53 14.67 15.12 -3.33
CA LYS A 53 14.21 16.21 -2.47
C LYS A 53 13.07 15.77 -1.57
N LYS A 54 12.69 16.62 -0.60
CA LYS A 54 11.57 16.35 0.29
C LYS A 54 10.24 16.35 -0.46
N VAL A 55 9.32 15.49 -0.03
CA VAL A 55 7.94 15.48 -0.50
C VAL A 55 7.16 16.52 0.31
N ASP A 56 6.83 17.64 -0.33
CA ASP A 56 6.11 18.76 0.27
C ASP A 56 4.79 19.09 -0.44
N SER A 57 4.42 18.30 -1.43
CA SER A 57 3.20 18.49 -2.22
C SER A 57 2.69 17.14 -2.74
N LEU A 58 1.43 17.13 -3.18
CA LEU A 58 0.84 15.95 -3.83
C LEU A 58 1.55 15.63 -5.15
N GLU A 59 1.92 16.63 -5.92
CA GLU A 59 2.66 16.45 -7.17
C GLU A 59 4.01 15.77 -6.91
N ASN A 60 4.73 16.20 -5.90
CA ASN A 60 6.00 15.58 -5.52
C ASN A 60 5.82 14.14 -5.02
N LEU A 61 4.76 13.87 -4.24
CA LEU A 61 4.46 12.51 -3.81
C LEU A 61 4.18 11.60 -5.00
N VAL A 62 3.31 12.02 -5.90
CA VAL A 62 2.94 11.24 -7.09
C VAL A 62 4.15 11.00 -7.98
N THR A 63 4.94 12.03 -8.23
CA THR A 63 6.18 11.90 -9.01
C THR A 63 7.16 10.92 -8.34
N GLY A 64 7.41 11.10 -7.06
CA GLY A 64 8.33 10.24 -6.31
C GLY A 64 7.86 8.80 -6.25
N TRP A 65 6.59 8.57 -5.98
CA TRP A 65 6.05 7.20 -5.92
C TRP A 65 6.07 6.53 -7.30
N ASN A 66 5.77 7.27 -8.36
CA ASN A 66 5.87 6.75 -9.73
C ASN A 66 7.32 6.38 -10.09
N LEU A 67 8.30 7.17 -9.65
CA LEU A 67 9.72 6.83 -9.83
C LEU A 67 10.10 5.54 -9.07
N VAL A 68 9.60 5.36 -7.86
CA VAL A 68 9.79 4.11 -7.10
C VAL A 68 9.21 2.92 -7.86
N ARG A 69 8.00 3.06 -8.39
CA ARG A 69 7.36 1.99 -9.17
C ARG A 69 8.16 1.66 -10.43
N GLU A 70 8.63 2.66 -11.13
CA GLU A 70 9.47 2.50 -12.31
C GLU A 70 10.78 1.78 -11.95
N GLY A 71 11.43 2.18 -10.88
CA GLY A 71 12.66 1.53 -10.40
C GLY A 71 12.47 0.08 -9.98
N ARG A 72 11.25 -0.31 -9.61
CA ARG A 72 10.87 -1.68 -9.28
C ARG A 72 10.32 -2.46 -10.49
N HIS A 73 10.32 -1.87 -11.67
CA HIS A 73 9.74 -2.44 -12.90
C HIS A 73 8.26 -2.79 -12.77
N LEU A 74 7.51 -1.98 -12.00
CA LEU A 74 6.07 -2.14 -11.82
C LEU A 74 5.31 -1.32 -12.87
N THR A 75 4.26 -1.91 -13.42
CA THR A 75 3.35 -1.23 -14.36
C THR A 75 2.34 -0.35 -13.61
N GLY A 76 1.70 0.54 -14.36
CA GLY A 76 0.74 1.48 -13.79
C GLY A 76 1.40 2.64 -13.07
N ARG A 77 0.68 3.74 -13.02
CA ARG A 77 1.16 5.00 -12.40
C ARG A 77 0.00 5.71 -11.72
N TRP A 78 0.34 6.45 -10.67
CA TRP A 78 -0.58 7.41 -10.09
C TRP A 78 -0.74 8.60 -11.03
N VAL A 79 -1.98 9.08 -11.18
CA VAL A 79 -2.33 10.22 -12.03
C VAL A 79 -3.17 11.20 -11.24
N ILE A 80 -2.80 12.48 -11.29
CA ILE A 80 -3.59 13.57 -10.70
C ILE A 80 -4.58 14.05 -11.75
N GLU A 81 -5.88 14.02 -11.41
CA GLU A 81 -6.97 14.44 -12.26
C GLU A 81 -7.88 15.40 -11.50
N GLY A 82 -7.62 16.70 -11.61
CA GLY A 82 -8.39 17.72 -10.91
C GLY A 82 -8.27 17.58 -9.38
N SER A 83 -9.38 17.30 -8.72
CA SER A 83 -9.44 17.11 -7.26
C SER A 83 -9.31 15.65 -6.82
N SER A 84 -8.91 14.76 -7.72
CA SER A 84 -8.72 13.36 -7.39
C SER A 84 -7.37 12.85 -7.91
N ILE A 85 -6.88 11.78 -7.25
CA ILE A 85 -5.70 11.06 -7.69
C ILE A 85 -6.12 9.62 -7.88
N THR A 86 -5.81 9.04 -9.04
CA THR A 86 -6.19 7.68 -9.37
C THR A 86 -4.97 6.82 -9.67
N GLY A 87 -5.08 5.54 -9.40
CA GLY A 87 -4.06 4.56 -9.77
C GLY A 87 -4.69 3.22 -10.10
N VAL A 88 -4.24 2.62 -11.20
CA VAL A 88 -4.63 1.26 -11.61
C VAL A 88 -3.35 0.45 -11.81
N PHE A 89 -3.25 -0.66 -11.09
CA PHE A 89 -2.02 -1.45 -11.01
C PHE A 89 -2.32 -2.92 -11.28
N SER A 90 -1.55 -3.52 -12.20
CA SER A 90 -1.74 -4.92 -12.62
C SER A 90 -1.06 -5.92 -11.70
N GLU A 91 -0.18 -5.47 -10.81
CA GLU A 91 0.48 -6.32 -9.82
C GLU A 91 0.45 -5.69 -8.43
N CYS A 92 0.53 -6.53 -7.41
CA CYS A 92 0.64 -6.05 -6.02
C CYS A 92 1.98 -5.33 -5.82
N GLY A 93 1.93 -4.12 -5.33
CA GLY A 93 3.13 -3.31 -5.06
C GLY A 93 3.77 -3.55 -3.70
N CYS A 94 3.16 -4.35 -2.83
CA CYS A 94 3.68 -4.59 -1.48
C CYS A 94 5.03 -5.32 -1.52
N PRO A 95 6.11 -4.74 -0.97
CA PRO A 95 7.42 -5.38 -0.98
C PRO A 95 7.45 -6.74 -0.29
N LEU A 96 6.63 -6.93 0.75
CA LEU A 96 6.56 -8.19 1.48
C LEU A 96 5.95 -9.31 0.63
N VAL A 97 4.91 -8.98 -0.15
CA VAL A 97 4.31 -9.92 -1.09
C VAL A 97 5.27 -10.21 -2.25
N ARG A 98 5.86 -9.18 -2.83
CA ARG A 98 6.76 -9.33 -3.97
C ARG A 98 8.03 -10.11 -3.63
N SER A 99 8.53 -10.00 -2.39
CA SER A 99 9.69 -10.78 -1.93
C SER A 99 9.35 -12.19 -1.49
N GLY A 100 8.05 -12.56 -1.49
CA GLY A 100 7.61 -13.88 -1.08
C GLY A 100 7.59 -14.10 0.43
N LEU A 101 7.76 -13.05 1.23
CA LEU A 101 7.74 -13.15 2.69
C LEU A 101 6.33 -13.38 3.24
N ILE A 102 5.31 -12.85 2.56
CA ILE A 102 3.91 -13.07 2.88
C ILE A 102 3.13 -13.40 1.61
N GLU A 103 1.99 -14.07 1.78
CA GLU A 103 1.01 -14.25 0.72
C GLU A 103 0.05 -13.07 0.70
N LEU A 104 -0.40 -12.67 -0.49
CA LEU A 104 -1.43 -11.65 -0.60
C LEU A 104 -2.76 -12.18 -0.06
N HIS A 105 -3.41 -11.39 0.78
CA HIS A 105 -4.67 -11.74 1.43
C HIS A 105 -5.61 -10.53 1.44
N PRO A 106 -6.96 -10.74 1.36
CA PRO A 106 -7.92 -9.62 1.38
C PRO A 106 -7.77 -8.66 2.57
N VAL A 107 -7.37 -9.13 3.75
CA VAL A 107 -7.16 -8.26 4.93
C VAL A 107 -6.10 -7.19 4.72
N GLN A 108 -5.19 -7.39 3.77
CA GLN A 108 -4.16 -6.39 3.45
C GLN A 108 -4.72 -5.13 2.79
N CYS A 109 -5.95 -5.14 2.31
CA CYS A 109 -6.62 -3.93 1.84
C CYS A 109 -6.78 -2.89 2.96
N TYR A 110 -6.99 -3.32 4.19
CA TYR A 110 -7.02 -2.41 5.34
C TYR A 110 -5.65 -1.79 5.61
N CYS A 111 -4.59 -2.58 5.47
CA CYS A 111 -3.21 -2.11 5.55
C CYS A 111 -2.92 -1.07 4.45
N SER A 112 -3.25 -1.40 3.19
CA SER A 112 -3.09 -0.49 2.05
C SER A 112 -3.87 0.81 2.22
N GLN A 113 -5.08 0.73 2.76
CA GLN A 113 -5.90 1.91 3.03
C GLN A 113 -5.23 2.82 4.06
N GLY A 114 -4.73 2.26 5.15
CA GLY A 114 -3.99 3.01 6.17
C GLY A 114 -2.73 3.68 5.61
N LEU A 115 -1.99 2.97 4.77
CA LEU A 115 -0.83 3.51 4.07
C LEU A 115 -1.20 4.71 3.20
N MET A 116 -2.18 4.54 2.31
CA MET A 116 -2.59 5.58 1.37
C MET A 116 -3.18 6.80 2.07
N GLU A 117 -4.07 6.60 3.03
CA GLU A 117 -4.62 7.71 3.81
C GLU A 117 -3.53 8.53 4.50
N THR A 118 -2.56 7.86 5.10
CA THR A 118 -1.48 8.52 5.82
C THR A 118 -0.58 9.32 4.88
N ILE A 119 -0.12 8.70 3.80
CA ILE A 119 0.86 9.34 2.92
C ILE A 119 0.25 10.47 2.10
N PHE A 120 -0.96 10.29 1.58
CA PHE A 120 -1.66 11.33 0.81
C PHE A 120 -2.14 12.47 1.70
N SER A 121 -2.65 12.20 2.90
CA SER A 121 -3.06 13.25 3.84
C SER A 121 -1.86 14.11 4.26
N ARG A 122 -0.72 13.47 4.49
CA ARG A 122 0.51 14.18 4.85
C ARG A 122 0.98 15.11 3.72
N ALA A 123 0.98 14.64 2.49
CA ALA A 123 1.37 15.44 1.32
C ALA A 123 0.36 16.55 1.02
N ALA A 124 -0.92 16.28 1.23
CA ALA A 124 -1.99 17.26 1.02
C ALA A 124 -2.08 18.32 2.13
N GLY A 125 -1.54 18.04 3.31
CA GLY A 125 -1.69 18.89 4.50
C GLY A 125 -3.11 18.90 5.07
N LYS A 126 -3.94 17.92 4.70
CA LYS A 126 -5.33 17.76 5.16
C LYS A 126 -5.76 16.31 4.99
N PRO A 127 -6.81 15.86 5.70
CA PRO A 127 -7.36 14.52 5.50
C PRO A 127 -7.85 14.32 4.07
N VAL A 128 -7.61 13.12 3.54
CA VAL A 128 -8.10 12.70 2.23
C VAL A 128 -8.99 11.46 2.38
N GLN A 129 -9.84 11.21 1.40
CA GLN A 129 -10.65 10.00 1.32
C GLN A 129 -10.01 9.02 0.34
N VAL A 130 -9.80 7.78 0.80
CA VAL A 130 -9.26 6.70 -0.02
C VAL A 130 -10.35 5.69 -0.29
N GLU A 131 -10.59 5.42 -1.57
CA GLU A 131 -11.50 4.37 -2.02
C GLU A 131 -10.71 3.29 -2.75
N ILE A 132 -10.84 2.04 -2.29
CA ILE A 132 -10.31 0.87 -2.98
C ILE A 132 -11.43 0.31 -3.84
N LYS A 133 -11.42 0.62 -5.14
CA LYS A 133 -12.47 0.21 -6.07
C LYS A 133 -12.35 -1.25 -6.47
N ARG A 134 -11.11 -1.70 -6.70
CA ARG A 134 -10.78 -3.09 -7.03
C ARG A 134 -9.50 -3.48 -6.31
N SER A 135 -9.33 -4.76 -6.02
CA SER A 135 -8.13 -5.25 -5.36
C SER A 135 -7.79 -6.67 -5.81
N ILE A 136 -6.54 -6.88 -6.18
CA ILE A 136 -6.00 -8.21 -6.50
C ILE A 136 -6.13 -9.13 -5.28
N GLY A 137 -5.92 -8.62 -4.08
CA GLY A 137 -6.09 -9.38 -2.84
C GLY A 137 -7.52 -9.87 -2.59
N ARG A 138 -8.51 -9.22 -3.19
CA ARG A 138 -9.93 -9.62 -3.15
C ARG A 138 -10.36 -10.47 -4.34
N GLY A 139 -9.44 -10.80 -5.25
CA GLY A 139 -9.71 -11.62 -6.43
C GLY A 139 -9.93 -10.84 -7.72
N ASP A 140 -9.78 -9.53 -7.71
CA ASP A 140 -9.86 -8.72 -8.94
C ASP A 140 -8.57 -8.85 -9.76
N GLU A 141 -8.64 -8.52 -11.04
CA GLU A 141 -7.49 -8.58 -11.94
C GLU A 141 -6.48 -7.46 -11.70
N VAL A 142 -6.92 -6.35 -11.12
CA VAL A 142 -6.11 -5.17 -10.85
C VAL A 142 -6.42 -4.61 -9.47
N CYS A 143 -5.49 -3.79 -8.95
CA CYS A 143 -5.78 -2.86 -7.86
C CYS A 143 -6.12 -1.51 -8.46
N GLU A 144 -7.26 -0.95 -8.07
CA GLU A 144 -7.70 0.37 -8.49
C GLU A 144 -8.05 1.21 -7.27
N PHE A 145 -7.39 2.35 -7.14
CA PHE A 145 -7.56 3.27 -6.02
C PHE A 145 -7.95 4.65 -6.50
N SER A 146 -8.79 5.31 -5.72
CA SER A 146 -9.16 6.71 -5.92
C SER A 146 -8.96 7.49 -4.63
N ILE A 147 -8.23 8.58 -4.72
CA ILE A 147 -7.95 9.49 -3.61
C ILE A 147 -8.70 10.79 -3.87
N LYS A 148 -9.64 11.14 -3.00
CA LYS A 148 -10.39 12.39 -3.08
C LYS A 148 -9.79 13.41 -2.12
N LEU A 149 -9.48 14.58 -2.66
CA LEU A 149 -8.84 15.69 -1.95
C LEU A 149 -9.86 16.63 -1.31
#